data_8f70583dcc210ecc4249db517e3543a8
#
_entry.id   8f70583dcc210ecc4249db517e3543a8
#
_cell.length_a   1.000
_cell.length_b   1.000
_cell.length_c   1.000
_cell.angle_alpha   90.00
_cell.angle_beta   90.00
_cell.angle_gamma   90.00
#
_symmetry.space_group_name_H-M   'P 1'
#
loop_
_entity.id
_entity.type
_entity.pdbx_description
1 polymer ?
#
loop_
_entity_poly.entity_id
_entity_poly.type
_entity_poly.pdbx_seq_one_letter_code
_entity_poly.pdbx_strand_id
1 'polypeptide(L)'
;MTTGGVKTGSVKTRSAVSMRALSTSAIAIIAIAVSVSLTGCTSNDSLATQYNKSGNTGNYVSADGSTKTIAVADRGKAVAYSGTTDAGNQVSSTDYLGKVVVLNFWYASCPPCRLESKDLEALNQKYSPKGVVFVGVNKEDTAATARSFEVSHGVTYPSILDVDSGAVSLAFTTAHAISPNAVPTTLIIDAKGRVAARFSGLITSPSLVGQVIESTMAEK
;
A
#
# COMPACT_ATOMS: atom_id res chain seq x y z
N MET A 1 20.65 -71.83 -14.32
CA MET A 1 21.64 -72.05 -15.41
C MET A 1 22.04 -70.62 -15.82
N THR A 2 23.16 -70.17 -15.68
CA THR A 2 24.58 -70.33 -15.64
C THR A 2 25.12 -68.94 -15.15
N THR A 3 25.72 -68.91 -14.04
CA THR A 3 27.15 -68.85 -13.64
C THR A 3 28.09 -68.05 -14.54
N GLY A 4 28.82 -67.18 -13.95
CA GLY A 4 30.10 -66.64 -14.34
C GLY A 4 30.22 -65.14 -13.96
N GLY A 5 31.12 -64.62 -13.18
CA GLY A 5 32.43 -65.16 -12.76
C GLY A 5 33.26 -63.88 -12.47
N VAL A 6 33.77 -63.83 -11.28
CA VAL A 6 34.73 -62.91 -10.64
C VAL A 6 35.92 -62.58 -11.53
N LYS A 7 36.41 -61.34 -11.47
CA LYS A 7 37.86 -61.05 -11.33
C LYS A 7 38.16 -59.74 -10.64
N THR A 8 38.83 -59.88 -9.52
CA THR A 8 39.58 -58.93 -8.73
C THR A 8 40.76 -58.30 -9.49
N GLY A 9 41.01 -57.04 -9.33
CA GLY A 9 42.18 -56.31 -9.77
C GLY A 9 42.57 -55.19 -8.80
N SER A 10 43.43 -55.55 -7.88
CA SER A 10 44.11 -54.61 -6.96
C SER A 10 45.21 -53.87 -7.69
N VAL A 11 45.20 -52.51 -7.64
CA VAL A 11 46.45 -51.76 -7.87
C VAL A 11 46.56 -50.66 -6.80
N LYS A 12 47.55 -50.87 -5.95
CA LYS A 12 48.12 -49.84 -5.06
C LYS A 12 48.91 -48.83 -5.89
N THR A 13 48.69 -47.55 -5.70
CA THR A 13 49.78 -46.58 -5.81
C THR A 13 49.53 -45.43 -4.82
N ARG A 14 50.43 -45.35 -3.89
CA ARG A 14 50.63 -44.21 -2.97
C ARG A 14 51.24 -43.05 -3.79
N SER A 15 50.64 -41.89 -3.72
CA SER A 15 51.33 -40.66 -4.05
C SER A 15 51.06 -39.68 -2.92
N ALA A 16 52.09 -39.47 -2.10
CA ALA A 16 52.14 -38.40 -1.11
C ALA A 16 52.23 -37.06 -1.86
N VAL A 17 51.23 -36.23 -1.72
CA VAL A 17 51.29 -34.85 -2.20
C VAL A 17 51.57 -33.95 -0.97
N SER A 18 52.74 -33.36 -1.01
CA SER A 18 53.33 -32.40 -0.11
C SER A 18 52.35 -31.24 0.13
N MET A 19 51.92 -31.03 1.38
CA MET A 19 51.26 -29.82 1.84
C MET A 19 52.25 -28.66 1.80
N ARG A 20 52.17 -27.86 0.74
CA ARG A 20 52.81 -26.55 0.74
C ARG A 20 51.86 -25.58 1.46
N ALA A 21 52.36 -24.91 2.46
CA ALA A 21 51.72 -23.86 3.20
C ALA A 21 51.21 -22.77 2.24
N LEU A 22 49.91 -22.64 2.10
CA LEU A 22 49.28 -21.48 1.44
C LEU A 22 49.35 -20.31 2.43
N SER A 23 50.00 -19.27 1.98
CA SER A 23 50.26 -18.06 2.74
C SER A 23 48.93 -17.39 3.20
N THR A 24 48.94 -16.92 4.46
CA THR A 24 47.82 -16.24 5.15
C THR A 24 47.33 -14.96 4.48
N SER A 25 47.98 -14.50 3.40
CA SER A 25 47.59 -13.31 2.63
C SER A 25 46.41 -13.49 1.65
N ALA A 26 46.08 -14.75 1.28
CA ALA A 26 44.96 -14.99 0.34
C ALA A 26 43.57 -14.98 1.02
N ILE A 27 43.52 -15.18 2.33
CA ILE A 27 42.24 -15.24 3.10
C ILE A 27 41.69 -13.83 3.38
N ALA A 28 42.55 -12.82 3.49
CA ALA A 28 42.13 -11.43 3.76
C ALA A 28 41.43 -10.75 2.56
N ILE A 29 41.74 -11.16 1.33
CA ILE A 29 41.15 -10.55 0.11
C ILE A 29 39.75 -11.10 -0.17
N ILE A 30 39.45 -12.33 0.22
CA ILE A 30 38.12 -12.95 0.05
C ILE A 30 37.12 -12.38 1.06
N ALA A 31 37.55 -12.00 2.26
CA ALA A 31 36.68 -11.42 3.29
C ALA A 31 36.18 -10.00 2.94
N ILE A 32 36.92 -9.24 2.12
CA ILE A 32 36.56 -7.87 1.69
C ILE A 32 35.59 -7.91 0.49
N ALA A 33 35.65 -8.94 -0.34
CA ALA A 33 34.78 -9.06 -1.52
C ALA A 33 33.33 -9.49 -1.18
N VAL A 34 33.08 -10.07 0.00
CA VAL A 34 31.74 -10.53 0.43
C VAL A 34 30.95 -9.42 1.15
N SER A 35 31.60 -8.37 1.64
CA SER A 35 30.95 -7.29 2.38
C SER A 35 30.31 -6.20 1.50
N VAL A 36 30.45 -6.25 0.17
CA VAL A 36 29.88 -5.24 -0.76
C VAL A 36 28.54 -5.66 -1.38
N SER A 37 28.06 -6.88 -1.14
CA SER A 37 26.86 -7.42 -1.82
C SER A 37 25.58 -7.33 -0.99
N LEU A 38 25.53 -6.62 0.15
CA LEU A 38 24.29 -6.37 0.91
C LEU A 38 23.79 -4.91 0.74
N THR A 39 24.03 -4.28 -0.42
CA THR A 39 23.14 -3.19 -0.82
C THR A 39 21.84 -3.83 -1.26
N GLY A 40 20.96 -4.10 -0.29
CA GLY A 40 19.58 -4.50 -0.54
C GLY A 40 18.98 -3.54 -1.55
N CYS A 41 18.26 -4.06 -2.54
CA CYS A 41 17.38 -3.30 -3.40
C CYS A 41 16.44 -2.47 -2.53
N THR A 42 16.81 -1.23 -2.24
CA THR A 42 15.82 -0.21 -1.91
C THR A 42 15.02 -0.08 -3.21
N SER A 43 13.80 -0.62 -3.22
CA SER A 43 12.84 -0.30 -4.27
C SER A 43 12.73 1.22 -4.30
N ASN A 44 13.40 1.84 -5.28
CA ASN A 44 13.30 3.27 -5.52
C ASN A 44 11.88 3.53 -6.02
N ASP A 45 10.94 3.67 -5.09
CA ASP A 45 9.61 4.17 -5.39
C ASP A 45 9.76 5.60 -5.91
N SER A 46 9.67 5.72 -7.23
CA SER A 46 9.92 6.99 -7.92
C SER A 46 8.94 8.07 -7.51
N LEU A 47 7.67 7.70 -7.20
CA LEU A 47 6.63 8.64 -6.80
C LEU A 47 6.88 9.16 -5.38
N ALA A 48 7.23 8.29 -4.44
CA ALA A 48 7.60 8.68 -3.08
C ALA A 48 8.85 9.57 -3.06
N THR A 49 9.83 9.27 -3.93
CA THR A 49 11.03 10.08 -4.08
C THR A 49 10.73 11.47 -4.65
N GLN A 50 9.83 11.57 -5.66
CA GLN A 50 9.41 12.85 -6.23
C GLN A 50 8.66 13.71 -5.20
N TYR A 51 7.76 13.09 -4.43
CA TYR A 51 7.05 13.77 -3.35
C TYR A 51 8.00 14.35 -2.31
N ASN A 52 8.98 13.59 -1.86
CA ASN A 52 10.00 14.06 -0.92
C ASN A 52 10.84 15.20 -1.49
N LYS A 53 11.22 15.14 -2.79
CA LYS A 53 11.95 16.23 -3.46
C LYS A 53 11.13 17.51 -3.61
N SER A 54 9.81 17.42 -3.68
CA SER A 54 8.93 18.60 -3.70
C SER A 54 8.83 19.33 -2.35
N GLY A 55 9.59 18.88 -1.34
CA GLY A 55 9.65 19.49 -0.02
C GLY A 55 8.52 19.09 0.91
N ASN A 56 7.70 18.10 0.55
CA ASN A 56 6.58 17.62 1.36
C ASN A 56 5.58 18.72 1.76
N THR A 57 5.52 19.82 0.95
CA THR A 57 4.82 21.07 1.28
C THR A 57 3.37 21.09 0.84
N GLY A 58 2.87 19.98 0.31
CA GLY A 58 1.43 19.79 0.15
C GLY A 58 0.84 20.05 -1.23
N ASN A 59 1.46 20.76 -2.15
CA ASN A 59 0.93 20.94 -3.51
C ASN A 59 1.73 20.11 -4.53
N TYR A 60 1.69 18.79 -4.38
CA TYR A 60 2.30 17.86 -5.34
C TYR A 60 1.25 17.30 -6.29
N VAL A 61 1.61 17.20 -7.57
CA VAL A 61 0.84 16.49 -8.59
C VAL A 61 1.80 15.57 -9.34
N SER A 62 1.48 14.27 -9.39
CA SER A 62 2.26 13.33 -10.21
C SER A 62 2.17 13.67 -11.69
N ALA A 63 3.18 13.28 -12.47
CA ALA A 63 3.26 13.58 -13.89
C ALA A 63 2.06 13.09 -14.70
N ASP A 64 1.44 11.99 -14.30
CA ASP A 64 0.22 11.40 -14.89
C ASP A 64 -1.09 11.97 -14.31
N GLY A 65 -1.01 12.87 -13.32
CA GLY A 65 -2.16 13.44 -12.63
C GLY A 65 -2.92 12.48 -11.71
N SER A 66 -2.46 11.24 -11.56
CA SER A 66 -3.12 10.23 -10.71
C SER A 66 -3.08 10.60 -9.23
N THR A 67 -2.00 11.23 -8.79
CA THR A 67 -1.82 11.66 -7.40
C THR A 67 -1.82 13.18 -7.30
N LYS A 68 -2.60 13.72 -6.38
CA LYS A 68 -2.62 15.14 -6.03
C LYS A 68 -2.63 15.28 -4.52
N THR A 69 -1.68 16.03 -3.95
CA THR A 69 -1.74 16.51 -2.57
C THR A 69 -2.10 18.00 -2.54
N ILE A 70 -2.70 18.46 -1.45
CA ILE A 70 -3.23 19.82 -1.30
C ILE A 70 -2.65 20.42 -0.02
N ALA A 71 -1.91 21.52 -0.15
CA ALA A 71 -1.38 22.26 1.00
C ALA A 71 -2.51 22.72 1.93
N VAL A 72 -2.25 22.78 3.23
CA VAL A 72 -3.27 23.10 4.26
C VAL A 72 -4.02 24.39 3.94
N ALA A 73 -3.32 25.40 3.39
CA ALA A 73 -3.92 26.70 3.03
C ALA A 73 -4.87 26.63 1.81
N ASP A 74 -4.66 25.63 0.93
CA ASP A 74 -5.38 25.52 -0.35
C ASP A 74 -6.52 24.49 -0.31
N ARG A 75 -6.71 23.80 0.82
CA ARG A 75 -7.78 22.82 0.99
C ARG A 75 -9.14 23.50 1.02
N GLY A 76 -10.09 22.87 0.33
CA GLY A 76 -11.49 23.26 0.37
C GLY A 76 -12.11 23.19 1.77
N LYS A 77 -13.42 23.35 1.83
CA LYS A 77 -14.19 23.14 3.06
C LYS A 77 -14.24 21.65 3.43
N ALA A 78 -14.54 21.38 4.70
CA ALA A 78 -14.88 20.02 5.14
C ALA A 78 -16.04 19.45 4.30
N VAL A 79 -15.92 18.18 3.89
CA VAL A 79 -16.96 17.50 3.14
C VAL A 79 -17.85 16.75 4.11
N ALA A 80 -19.13 17.14 4.16
CA ALA A 80 -20.13 16.45 4.97
C ALA A 80 -20.67 15.24 4.18
N TYR A 81 -20.66 14.08 4.80
CA TYR A 81 -21.24 12.84 4.28
C TYR A 81 -21.76 11.96 5.41
N SER A 82 -22.69 11.09 5.10
CA SER A 82 -23.19 10.06 5.99
C SER A 82 -23.67 8.85 5.18
N GLY A 83 -23.74 7.70 5.81
CA GLY A 83 -24.27 6.50 5.17
C GLY A 83 -24.33 5.33 6.12
N THR A 84 -24.86 4.22 5.62
CA THR A 84 -24.95 2.95 6.34
C THR A 84 -23.82 2.05 5.91
N THR A 85 -23.10 1.47 6.86
CA THR A 85 -22.03 0.52 6.54
C THR A 85 -22.59 -0.84 6.11
N ASP A 86 -21.76 -1.67 5.52
CA ASP A 86 -22.02 -3.06 5.18
C ASP A 86 -22.49 -3.90 6.40
N ALA A 87 -22.05 -3.50 7.60
CA ALA A 87 -22.48 -4.09 8.88
C ALA A 87 -23.80 -3.49 9.44
N GLY A 88 -24.42 -2.51 8.75
CA GLY A 88 -25.67 -1.87 9.14
C GLY A 88 -25.52 -0.70 10.11
N ASN A 89 -24.30 -0.27 10.43
CA ASN A 89 -24.08 0.87 11.32
C ASN A 89 -24.21 2.20 10.56
N GLN A 90 -24.85 3.19 11.18
CA GLN A 90 -24.86 4.55 10.66
C GLN A 90 -23.54 5.23 11.00
N VAL A 91 -22.94 5.88 10.01
CA VAL A 91 -21.70 6.67 10.18
C VAL A 91 -21.83 8.02 9.48
N SER A 92 -21.13 8.99 9.99
CA SER A 92 -21.13 10.36 9.46
C SER A 92 -19.71 10.94 9.52
N SER A 93 -19.42 11.90 8.66
CA SER A 93 -18.13 12.60 8.64
C SER A 93 -17.78 13.25 9.99
N THR A 94 -18.78 13.61 10.80
CA THR A 94 -18.58 14.18 12.14
C THR A 94 -18.01 13.19 13.15
N ASP A 95 -18.21 11.87 12.96
CA ASP A 95 -17.67 10.81 13.84
C ASP A 95 -16.14 10.70 13.73
N TYR A 96 -15.60 11.27 12.67
CA TYR A 96 -14.19 11.20 12.33
C TYR A 96 -13.43 12.52 12.53
N LEU A 97 -14.10 13.59 12.99
CA LEU A 97 -13.42 14.85 13.28
C LEU A 97 -12.32 14.65 14.32
N GLY A 98 -11.20 15.34 14.13
CA GLY A 98 -10.00 15.14 14.94
C GLY A 98 -9.10 13.99 14.53
N LYS A 99 -9.49 13.19 13.52
CA LYS A 99 -8.72 12.06 13.00
C LYS A 99 -8.40 12.25 11.52
N VAL A 100 -7.28 11.70 11.08
CA VAL A 100 -7.01 11.53 9.66
C VAL A 100 -7.84 10.35 9.15
N VAL A 101 -8.51 10.51 8.00
CA VAL A 101 -9.33 9.45 7.39
C VAL A 101 -8.75 9.08 6.03
N VAL A 102 -8.63 7.79 5.78
CA VAL A 102 -8.40 7.21 4.46
C VAL A 102 -9.72 6.69 3.93
N LEU A 103 -10.25 7.33 2.89
CA LEU A 103 -11.54 7.00 2.30
C LEU A 103 -11.31 6.42 0.89
N ASN A 104 -11.66 5.15 0.68
CA ASN A 104 -11.46 4.44 -0.59
C ASN A 104 -12.78 4.13 -1.28
N PHE A 105 -12.95 4.65 -2.49
CA PHE A 105 -14.11 4.36 -3.35
C PHE A 105 -13.84 3.11 -4.18
N TRP A 106 -14.71 2.11 -4.09
CA TRP A 106 -14.47 0.78 -4.66
C TRP A 106 -15.75 0.01 -4.97
N TYR A 107 -15.63 -1.13 -5.65
CA TYR A 107 -16.66 -2.19 -5.76
C TYR A 107 -15.98 -3.55 -6.02
N ALA A 108 -16.68 -4.65 -5.73
CA ALA A 108 -16.09 -5.99 -5.68
C ALA A 108 -15.60 -6.54 -7.03
N SER A 109 -16.27 -6.18 -8.14
CA SER A 109 -15.89 -6.63 -9.48
C SER A 109 -14.85 -5.74 -10.16
N CYS A 110 -14.42 -4.63 -9.53
CA CYS A 110 -13.41 -3.70 -10.03
C CYS A 110 -12.00 -4.33 -10.01
N PRO A 111 -11.36 -4.61 -11.14
CA PRO A 111 -10.07 -5.31 -11.15
C PRO A 111 -8.95 -4.54 -10.42
N PRO A 112 -8.74 -3.22 -10.63
CA PRO A 112 -7.72 -2.49 -9.88
C PRO A 112 -8.03 -2.37 -8.38
N CYS A 113 -9.31 -2.32 -7.96
CA CYS A 113 -9.69 -2.29 -6.55
C CYS A 113 -9.27 -3.60 -5.83
N ARG A 114 -9.41 -4.74 -6.53
CA ARG A 114 -8.96 -6.05 -6.03
C ARG A 114 -7.45 -6.12 -5.84
N LEU A 115 -6.70 -5.45 -6.71
CA LEU A 115 -5.23 -5.43 -6.63
C LEU A 115 -4.75 -4.59 -5.44
N GLU A 116 -5.37 -3.41 -5.20
CA GLU A 116 -4.92 -2.49 -4.13
C GLU A 116 -5.45 -2.83 -2.72
N SER A 117 -6.48 -3.69 -2.62
CA SER A 117 -7.12 -4.02 -1.33
C SER A 117 -6.14 -4.49 -0.27
N LYS A 118 -5.17 -5.32 -0.66
CA LYS A 118 -4.12 -5.82 0.24
C LYS A 118 -3.18 -4.72 0.73
N ASP A 119 -2.85 -3.78 -0.15
CA ASP A 119 -1.95 -2.66 0.20
C ASP A 119 -2.68 -1.67 1.13
N LEU A 120 -3.96 -1.40 0.86
CA LEU A 120 -4.80 -0.58 1.74
C LEU A 120 -4.98 -1.23 3.12
N GLU A 121 -5.18 -2.55 3.18
CA GLU A 121 -5.26 -3.26 4.46
C GLU A 121 -3.92 -3.21 5.21
N ALA A 122 -2.79 -3.38 4.53
CA ALA A 122 -1.48 -3.25 5.17
C ALA A 122 -1.27 -1.84 5.76
N LEU A 123 -1.72 -0.80 5.05
CA LEU A 123 -1.72 0.58 5.56
C LEU A 123 -2.69 0.73 6.75
N ASN A 124 -3.87 0.12 6.70
CA ASN A 124 -4.82 0.11 7.81
C ASN A 124 -4.18 -0.49 9.06
N GLN A 125 -3.58 -1.68 8.96
CA GLN A 125 -2.90 -2.33 10.09
C GLN A 125 -1.76 -1.48 10.66
N LYS A 126 -1.05 -0.74 9.81
CA LYS A 126 0.07 0.13 10.23
C LYS A 126 -0.41 1.40 10.94
N TYR A 127 -1.51 2.00 10.50
CA TYR A 127 -1.89 3.36 10.92
C TYR A 127 -3.12 3.45 11.82
N SER A 128 -4.03 2.46 11.82
CA SER A 128 -5.18 2.46 12.75
C SER A 128 -4.76 2.48 14.23
N PRO A 129 -3.70 1.76 14.66
CA PRO A 129 -3.22 1.88 16.04
C PRO A 129 -2.69 3.28 16.40
N LYS A 130 -2.42 4.11 15.39
CA LYS A 130 -1.97 5.51 15.54
C LYS A 130 -3.12 6.52 15.43
N GLY A 131 -4.37 6.05 15.36
CA GLY A 131 -5.57 6.88 15.33
C GLY A 131 -6.05 7.29 13.93
N VAL A 132 -5.48 6.75 12.85
CA VAL A 132 -6.02 6.94 11.49
C VAL A 132 -7.22 6.03 11.29
N VAL A 133 -8.25 6.52 10.65
CA VAL A 133 -9.46 5.75 10.33
C VAL A 133 -9.48 5.38 8.86
N PHE A 134 -9.70 4.11 8.55
CA PHE A 134 -9.91 3.62 7.19
C PHE A 134 -11.39 3.32 6.98
N VAL A 135 -11.95 3.77 5.86
CA VAL A 135 -13.35 3.57 5.48
C VAL A 135 -13.43 3.33 3.98
N GLY A 136 -14.09 2.25 3.59
CA GLY A 136 -14.50 2.03 2.20
C GLY A 136 -15.78 2.81 1.88
N VAL A 137 -15.96 3.16 0.61
CA VAL A 137 -17.22 3.60 0.03
C VAL A 137 -17.53 2.67 -1.13
N ASN A 138 -18.41 1.72 -0.88
CA ASN A 138 -18.80 0.76 -1.91
C ASN A 138 -19.91 1.34 -2.77
N LYS A 139 -19.66 1.44 -4.09
CA LYS A 139 -20.53 2.18 -5.03
C LYS A 139 -21.57 1.33 -5.74
N GLU A 140 -21.40 0.00 -5.76
CA GLU A 140 -22.20 -0.85 -6.68
C GLU A 140 -22.74 -2.13 -6.03
N ASP A 141 -22.16 -2.56 -4.91
CA ASP A 141 -22.48 -3.89 -4.37
C ASP A 141 -23.52 -3.84 -3.26
N THR A 142 -24.21 -4.97 -3.09
CA THR A 142 -25.00 -5.23 -1.88
C THR A 142 -24.09 -5.44 -0.66
N ALA A 143 -24.65 -5.30 0.54
CA ALA A 143 -23.92 -5.58 1.78
C ALA A 143 -23.31 -6.99 1.82
N ALA A 144 -24.02 -8.00 1.29
CA ALA A 144 -23.52 -9.37 1.24
C ALA A 144 -22.31 -9.52 0.31
N THR A 145 -22.36 -8.89 -0.86
CA THR A 145 -21.25 -8.92 -1.84
C THR A 145 -20.04 -8.17 -1.30
N ALA A 146 -20.24 -6.97 -0.73
CA ALA A 146 -19.17 -6.19 -0.11
C ALA A 146 -18.45 -6.98 0.98
N ARG A 147 -19.18 -7.55 1.95
CA ARG A 147 -18.60 -8.38 3.01
C ARG A 147 -17.90 -9.63 2.49
N SER A 148 -18.47 -10.30 1.48
CA SER A 148 -17.81 -11.46 0.86
C SER A 148 -16.46 -11.10 0.26
N PHE A 149 -16.37 -9.94 -0.40
CA PHE A 149 -15.11 -9.42 -0.90
C PHE A 149 -14.13 -9.12 0.25
N GLU A 150 -14.56 -8.37 1.26
CA GLU A 150 -13.74 -7.97 2.40
C GLU A 150 -13.14 -9.19 3.10
N VAL A 151 -13.95 -10.20 3.39
CA VAL A 151 -13.48 -11.47 3.98
C VAL A 151 -12.47 -12.17 3.07
N SER A 152 -12.75 -12.27 1.76
CA SER A 152 -11.88 -13.00 0.83
C SER A 152 -10.55 -12.30 0.55
N HIS A 153 -10.47 -10.97 0.76
CA HIS A 153 -9.26 -10.16 0.57
C HIS A 153 -8.61 -9.73 1.90
N GLY A 154 -9.18 -10.16 3.04
CA GLY A 154 -8.65 -9.85 4.37
C GLY A 154 -8.80 -8.39 4.77
N VAL A 155 -9.75 -7.64 4.17
CA VAL A 155 -10.05 -6.24 4.52
C VAL A 155 -10.80 -6.21 5.84
N THR A 156 -10.33 -5.39 6.79
CA THR A 156 -10.87 -5.33 8.17
C THR A 156 -11.55 -4.01 8.51
N TYR A 157 -11.42 -2.98 7.69
CA TYR A 157 -12.12 -1.72 7.87
C TYR A 157 -13.51 -1.74 7.21
N PRO A 158 -14.51 -1.02 7.77
CA PRO A 158 -15.89 -1.04 7.27
C PRO A 158 -16.03 -0.28 5.96
N SER A 159 -17.05 -0.63 5.17
CA SER A 159 -17.43 0.11 3.97
C SER A 159 -18.83 0.70 4.08
N ILE A 160 -18.98 1.99 3.76
CA ILE A 160 -20.29 2.63 3.56
C ILE A 160 -20.86 2.11 2.23
N LEU A 161 -22.12 1.69 2.24
CA LEU A 161 -22.84 1.30 1.03
C LEU A 161 -23.46 2.55 0.40
N ASP A 162 -22.93 2.95 -0.75
CA ASP A 162 -23.35 4.17 -1.46
C ASP A 162 -24.17 3.83 -2.72
N VAL A 163 -24.47 2.55 -2.95
CA VAL A 163 -25.13 2.02 -4.14
C VAL A 163 -26.54 2.58 -4.34
N ASP A 164 -27.31 2.73 -3.26
CA ASP A 164 -28.72 3.14 -3.36
C ASP A 164 -28.88 4.65 -3.54
N SER A 165 -28.05 5.45 -2.88
CA SER A 165 -28.21 6.91 -2.85
C SER A 165 -27.16 7.67 -3.66
N GLY A 166 -25.96 7.13 -3.78
CA GLY A 166 -24.81 7.84 -4.33
C GLY A 166 -24.43 9.10 -3.54
N ALA A 167 -24.96 9.26 -2.31
CA ALA A 167 -24.87 10.51 -1.57
C ALA A 167 -23.43 10.84 -1.17
N VAL A 168 -22.62 9.85 -0.76
CA VAL A 168 -21.21 10.05 -0.43
C VAL A 168 -20.41 10.41 -1.67
N SER A 169 -20.60 9.68 -2.78
CA SER A 169 -19.97 9.97 -4.07
C SER A 169 -20.33 11.37 -4.58
N LEU A 170 -21.60 11.77 -4.45
CA LEU A 170 -22.08 13.10 -4.84
C LEU A 170 -21.43 14.21 -4.03
N ALA A 171 -21.32 14.03 -2.70
CA ALA A 171 -20.69 15.01 -1.82
C ALA A 171 -19.24 15.31 -2.23
N PHE A 172 -18.44 14.27 -2.48
CA PHE A 172 -17.05 14.43 -2.91
C PHE A 172 -16.89 14.87 -4.37
N THR A 173 -17.82 14.51 -5.25
CA THR A 173 -17.85 15.02 -6.63
C THR A 173 -18.18 16.51 -6.65
N THR A 174 -19.15 16.96 -5.86
CA THR A 174 -19.53 18.37 -5.71
C THR A 174 -18.39 19.18 -5.12
N ALA A 175 -17.61 18.60 -4.21
CA ALA A 175 -16.40 19.21 -3.66
C ALA A 175 -15.19 19.15 -4.62
N HIS A 176 -15.38 18.69 -5.86
CA HIS A 176 -14.32 18.48 -6.87
C HIS A 176 -13.15 17.61 -6.39
N ALA A 177 -13.39 16.77 -5.41
CA ALA A 177 -12.39 15.85 -4.86
C ALA A 177 -12.23 14.57 -5.69
N ILE A 178 -13.32 14.09 -6.29
CA ILE A 178 -13.34 12.91 -7.16
C ILE A 178 -14.08 13.24 -8.47
N SER A 179 -13.86 12.41 -9.50
CA SER A 179 -14.73 12.38 -10.68
C SER A 179 -15.90 11.41 -10.45
N PRO A 180 -17.08 11.63 -11.04
CA PRO A 180 -18.28 10.83 -10.75
C PRO A 180 -18.10 9.31 -10.88
N ASN A 181 -17.28 8.88 -11.85
CA ASN A 181 -17.06 7.46 -12.18
C ASN A 181 -15.64 6.97 -11.85
N ALA A 182 -14.84 7.76 -11.12
CA ALA A 182 -13.45 7.39 -10.81
C ALA A 182 -13.40 6.34 -9.69
N VAL A 183 -13.16 5.08 -10.08
CA VAL A 183 -12.95 3.94 -9.18
C VAL A 183 -11.77 3.11 -9.70
N PRO A 184 -10.82 2.72 -8.85
CA PRO A 184 -10.72 3.16 -7.47
C PRO A 184 -10.29 4.61 -7.33
N THR A 185 -10.68 5.23 -6.24
CA THR A 185 -10.13 6.51 -5.80
C THR A 185 -9.93 6.49 -4.30
N THR A 186 -8.73 6.83 -3.85
CA THR A 186 -8.44 6.96 -2.42
C THR A 186 -8.19 8.41 -2.05
N LEU A 187 -8.89 8.89 -1.03
CA LEU A 187 -8.73 10.21 -0.45
C LEU A 187 -8.06 10.13 0.91
N ILE A 188 -7.17 11.06 1.20
CA ILE A 188 -6.71 11.35 2.55
C ILE A 188 -7.44 12.61 3.01
N ILE A 189 -8.13 12.52 4.13
CA ILE A 189 -8.92 13.59 4.72
C ILE A 189 -8.26 13.99 6.03
N ASP A 190 -8.05 15.28 6.23
CA ASP A 190 -7.41 15.82 7.45
C ASP A 190 -8.36 15.80 8.66
N ALA A 191 -7.80 16.10 9.85
CA ALA A 191 -8.54 16.12 11.10
C ALA A 191 -9.70 17.15 11.15
N LYS A 192 -9.74 18.08 10.19
CA LYS A 192 -10.82 19.06 10.04
C LYS A 192 -11.87 18.63 9.00
N GLY A 193 -11.76 17.42 8.45
CA GLY A 193 -12.69 16.87 7.44
C GLY A 193 -12.45 17.39 6.02
N ARG A 194 -11.27 17.98 5.72
CA ARG A 194 -10.93 18.54 4.41
C ARG A 194 -10.05 17.55 3.63
N VAL A 195 -10.22 17.51 2.32
CA VAL A 195 -9.41 16.64 1.47
C VAL A 195 -7.97 17.16 1.40
N ALA A 196 -7.03 16.36 1.89
CA ALA A 196 -5.60 16.63 1.89
C ALA A 196 -4.89 16.01 0.68
N ALA A 197 -5.37 14.85 0.19
CA ALA A 197 -4.83 14.23 -1.00
C ALA A 197 -5.85 13.35 -1.72
N ARG A 198 -5.59 13.11 -3.02
CA ARG A 198 -6.34 12.21 -3.87
C ARG A 198 -5.36 11.31 -4.65
N PHE A 199 -5.66 10.04 -4.65
CA PHE A 199 -5.07 9.01 -5.50
C PHE A 199 -6.17 8.46 -6.41
N SER A 200 -6.06 8.69 -7.72
CA SER A 200 -7.05 8.24 -8.71
C SER A 200 -6.51 7.04 -9.49
N GLY A 201 -7.29 5.99 -9.60
CA GLY A 201 -6.86 4.72 -10.16
C GLY A 201 -6.08 3.87 -9.15
N LEU A 202 -5.49 2.77 -9.63
CA LEU A 202 -4.72 1.83 -8.82
C LEU A 202 -3.60 2.53 -8.04
N ILE A 203 -3.52 2.29 -6.74
CA ILE A 203 -2.37 2.70 -5.93
C ILE A 203 -1.14 1.90 -6.37
N THR A 204 -0.22 2.56 -7.07
CA THR A 204 1.05 1.96 -7.51
C THR A 204 2.20 2.22 -6.55
N SER A 205 1.99 3.09 -5.56
CA SER A 205 2.97 3.47 -4.53
C SER A 205 2.31 3.53 -3.15
N PRO A 206 2.13 2.38 -2.47
CA PRO A 206 1.63 2.36 -1.09
C PRO A 206 2.52 3.16 -0.12
N SER A 207 3.82 3.25 -0.40
CA SER A 207 4.76 4.04 0.40
C SER A 207 4.46 5.54 0.32
N LEU A 208 4.06 6.05 -0.85
CA LEU A 208 3.63 7.45 -1.00
C LEU A 208 2.35 7.72 -0.23
N VAL A 209 1.36 6.81 -0.29
CA VAL A 209 0.13 6.94 0.52
C VAL A 209 0.48 7.02 2.01
N GLY A 210 1.39 6.15 2.47
CA GLY A 210 1.88 6.16 3.85
C GLY A 210 2.55 7.49 4.24
N GLN A 211 3.40 8.04 3.38
CA GLN A 211 4.05 9.34 3.63
C GLN A 211 3.03 10.48 3.70
N VAL A 212 2.02 10.47 2.83
CA VAL A 212 0.95 11.49 2.87
C VAL A 212 0.09 11.35 4.13
N ILE A 213 -0.20 10.13 4.59
CA ILE A 213 -0.85 9.90 5.87
C ILE A 213 0.00 10.51 7.00
N GLU A 214 1.29 10.19 7.06
CA GLU A 214 2.21 10.66 8.11
C GLU A 214 2.34 12.19 8.11
N SER A 215 2.46 12.83 6.94
CA SER A 215 2.50 14.28 6.84
C SER A 215 1.19 14.93 7.30
N THR A 216 0.03 14.35 6.92
CA THR A 216 -1.29 14.86 7.34
C THR A 216 -1.52 14.69 8.85
N MET A 217 -1.03 13.61 9.45
CA MET A 217 -1.07 13.41 10.91
C MET A 217 -0.21 14.42 11.68
N ALA A 218 0.88 14.91 11.07
CA ALA A 218 1.78 15.88 11.69
C ALA A 218 1.24 17.33 11.65
N GLU A 219 0.16 17.59 10.94
CA GLU A 219 -0.48 18.90 10.86
C GLU A 219 -1.19 19.24 12.18
N LYS A 220 -0.90 20.43 12.70
CA LYS A 220 -1.48 20.94 13.94
C LYS A 220 -2.63 21.91 13.66
#